data_dd369c93b310bbbf146b3660c7e67a38
#
_entry.id   dd369c93b310bbbf146b3660c7e67a38
#
_cell.length_a   1.000
_cell.length_b   1.000
_cell.length_c   1.000
_cell.angle_alpha   90.00
_cell.angle_beta   90.00
_cell.angle_gamma   90.00
#
_symmetry.space_group_name_H-M   'P 1'
#
loop_
_entity.id
_entity.type
_entity.pdbx_description
1 polymer ?
#
loop_
_entity_poly.entity_id
_entity_poly.type
_entity_poly.pdbx_seq_one_letter_code
_entity_poly.pdbx_strand_id
1 'polypeptide(L)'
;MSTHRTMGQSHPHESAYAQVAGAAHYIDDLPEVKGTLYAAPILSPVAHGRLNGLDTAPALAMPGVRAVVLAQDIPGAPVLAAFAHDEPIFAHDTVHHVGQVLGLVVATSVMEARRAARAVRPDITPLPAILTIDAALQAQSQVLPPVVVRRGMPEAALQAAPHRLSGQLEVGGQEHFYLEGQIAYALPLEQGQWWIHSSTQHPGEVQHWVAHALGISNHAVRVECRRMGGGFGGKETQAGHLAVWAALAAHKTGHPVKLRLDRDDDFMVTGKRHPFAYQWDVGFDDTGRIQGLVLRMAANCGFSADLSGPVCDRAVFHADNAYFLENVEITSHRCRTHLQSHTAFRGFGGPQGVIAIETIIGDIARALGRDALDVRLANLYGTTERNVTHYQMPVEDNILHDLLPKLELSAQYRQRQEAISTWNSTSLVLKRGLAITPVKFGISFTATLFNQAGALVHVYTDGSVQVNHGGTEMGQG
;
A
#
# COMPACT_ATOMS: atom_id res chain seq x y z
N MET A 1 16.20 -39.63 -22.96
CA MET A 1 16.07 -38.61 -21.93
C MET A 1 14.73 -37.92 -22.13
N SER A 2 13.77 -38.16 -21.23
CA SER A 2 12.46 -37.51 -21.28
C SER A 2 12.65 -36.01 -20.99
N THR A 3 12.41 -35.17 -22.00
CA THR A 3 12.38 -33.72 -21.82
C THR A 3 11.11 -33.36 -21.04
N HIS A 4 11.16 -33.46 -19.71
CA HIS A 4 10.11 -32.89 -18.87
C HIS A 4 10.15 -31.37 -19.05
N ARG A 5 9.26 -30.83 -19.90
CA ARG A 5 9.01 -29.40 -19.98
C ARG A 5 8.34 -28.96 -18.68
N THR A 6 9.07 -28.31 -17.81
CA THR A 6 8.53 -27.73 -16.58
C THR A 6 7.69 -26.48 -16.87
N MET A 7 8.08 -25.75 -17.91
CA MET A 7 7.43 -24.51 -18.30
C MET A 7 6.04 -24.79 -18.91
N GLY A 8 5.04 -24.07 -18.44
CA GLY A 8 3.63 -24.21 -18.87
C GLY A 8 2.87 -25.35 -18.22
N GLN A 9 3.47 -26.04 -17.23
CA GLN A 9 2.78 -27.06 -16.42
C GLN A 9 2.42 -26.50 -15.05
N SER A 10 1.31 -27.02 -14.48
CA SER A 10 0.91 -26.69 -13.11
C SER A 10 1.72 -27.52 -12.13
N HIS A 11 2.48 -26.85 -11.28
CA HIS A 11 3.24 -27.46 -10.20
C HIS A 11 2.80 -26.88 -8.86
N PRO A 12 2.75 -27.70 -7.78
CA PRO A 12 2.59 -27.15 -6.43
C PRO A 12 3.77 -26.20 -6.12
N HIS A 13 3.47 -25.05 -5.52
CA HIS A 13 4.54 -24.15 -5.09
C HIS A 13 5.33 -24.76 -3.93
N GLU A 14 6.54 -24.25 -3.70
CA GLU A 14 7.52 -24.81 -2.78
C GLU A 14 6.97 -25.05 -1.37
N SER A 15 6.16 -24.15 -0.84
CA SER A 15 5.61 -24.24 0.52
C SER A 15 4.31 -25.04 0.63
N ALA A 16 3.69 -25.47 -0.48
CA ALA A 16 2.35 -26.04 -0.49
C ALA A 16 2.20 -27.22 0.47
N TYR A 17 3.12 -28.19 0.41
CA TYR A 17 3.07 -29.38 1.28
C TYR A 17 3.26 -29.02 2.77
N ALA A 18 4.18 -28.10 3.08
CA ALA A 18 4.41 -27.67 4.44
C ALA A 18 3.20 -26.91 5.01
N GLN A 19 2.53 -26.08 4.17
CA GLN A 19 1.34 -25.33 4.57
C GLN A 19 0.16 -26.25 4.91
N VAL A 20 -0.16 -27.21 4.05
CA VAL A 20 -1.29 -28.13 4.29
C VAL A 20 -1.02 -29.12 5.41
N ALA A 21 0.24 -29.41 5.71
CA ALA A 21 0.65 -30.29 6.82
C ALA A 21 0.82 -29.54 8.16
N GLY A 22 0.64 -28.20 8.18
CA GLY A 22 0.91 -27.38 9.37
C GLY A 22 2.39 -27.31 9.77
N ALA A 23 3.30 -27.63 8.83
CA ALA A 23 4.75 -27.63 9.05
C ALA A 23 5.47 -26.41 8.47
N ALA A 24 4.75 -25.48 7.86
CA ALA A 24 5.31 -24.23 7.36
C ALA A 24 5.57 -23.28 8.53
N HIS A 25 6.84 -22.92 8.75
CA HIS A 25 7.21 -21.95 9.77
C HIS A 25 7.13 -20.52 9.23
N TYR A 26 6.46 -19.65 9.96
CA TYR A 26 6.48 -18.19 9.82
C TYR A 26 7.46 -17.61 10.84
N ILE A 27 7.67 -16.30 10.83
CA ILE A 27 8.70 -15.70 11.72
C ILE A 27 8.36 -15.90 13.19
N ASP A 28 7.08 -15.87 13.55
CA ASP A 28 6.68 -16.10 14.94
C ASP A 28 6.92 -17.55 15.43
N ASP A 29 6.98 -18.49 14.48
CA ASP A 29 7.23 -19.92 14.76
C ASP A 29 8.73 -20.27 14.84
N LEU A 30 9.63 -19.34 14.52
CA LEU A 30 11.06 -19.59 14.58
C LEU A 30 11.51 -19.84 16.01
N PRO A 31 12.32 -20.90 16.26
CA PRO A 31 12.89 -21.16 17.58
C PRO A 31 13.69 -19.97 18.08
N GLU A 32 13.38 -19.49 19.26
CA GLU A 32 14.06 -18.35 19.84
C GLU A 32 15.39 -18.75 20.47
N VAL A 33 16.42 -17.95 20.20
CA VAL A 33 17.73 -18.13 20.80
C VAL A 33 17.65 -17.82 22.31
N LYS A 34 18.38 -18.57 23.14
CA LYS A 34 18.42 -18.33 24.58
C LYS A 34 18.83 -16.90 24.90
N GLY A 35 18.03 -16.20 25.71
CA GLY A 35 18.25 -14.81 26.08
C GLY A 35 17.56 -13.80 25.13
N THR A 36 16.72 -14.26 24.23
CA THR A 36 15.88 -13.39 23.42
C THR A 36 15.03 -12.48 24.32
N LEU A 37 15.02 -11.19 23.98
CA LEU A 37 14.18 -10.15 24.57
C LEU A 37 13.08 -9.76 23.63
N TYR A 38 12.09 -9.02 24.16
CA TYR A 38 10.92 -8.59 23.39
C TYR A 38 10.79 -7.09 23.48
N ALA A 39 10.46 -6.44 22.35
CA ALA A 39 10.24 -5.01 22.31
C ALA A 39 8.76 -4.68 22.09
N ALA A 40 8.33 -3.54 22.64
CA ALA A 40 7.02 -2.95 22.40
C ALA A 40 7.15 -1.44 22.17
N PRO A 41 6.37 -0.84 21.22
CA PRO A 41 6.45 0.57 20.91
C PRO A 41 5.81 1.45 22.00
N ILE A 42 6.41 2.61 22.23
CA ILE A 42 5.83 3.72 22.99
C ILE A 42 5.11 4.60 21.98
N LEU A 43 3.78 4.71 22.09
CA LEU A 43 2.94 5.36 21.10
C LEU A 43 2.49 6.75 21.54
N SER A 44 2.38 7.66 20.58
CA SER A 44 1.80 8.96 20.80
C SER A 44 0.29 8.90 21.03
N PRO A 45 -0.23 9.57 22.07
CA PRO A 45 -1.67 9.67 22.29
C PRO A 45 -2.33 10.84 21.53
N VAL A 46 -1.56 11.69 20.84
CA VAL A 46 -2.06 12.89 20.17
C VAL A 46 -1.75 12.87 18.67
N ALA A 47 -2.60 13.53 17.88
CA ALA A 47 -2.45 13.58 16.43
C ALA A 47 -1.37 14.56 15.96
N HIS A 48 -1.15 15.67 16.70
CA HIS A 48 -0.13 16.67 16.38
C HIS A 48 0.28 17.38 17.65
N GLY A 49 1.58 17.54 17.87
CA GLY A 49 2.09 18.20 19.07
C GLY A 49 3.60 18.31 19.09
N ARG A 50 4.08 19.22 19.92
CA ARG A 50 5.50 19.35 20.26
C ARG A 50 5.83 18.32 21.36
N LEU A 51 6.78 17.43 21.10
CA LEU A 51 7.29 16.50 22.09
C LEU A 51 8.37 17.18 22.94
N ASN A 52 8.04 17.45 24.21
CA ASN A 52 8.96 18.12 25.15
C ASN A 52 9.87 17.12 25.87
N GLY A 53 9.42 15.84 25.99
CA GLY A 53 10.18 14.77 26.64
C GLY A 53 9.37 13.51 26.88
N LEU A 54 10.06 12.50 27.41
CA LEU A 54 9.48 11.21 27.79
C LEU A 54 9.93 10.85 29.20
N ASP A 55 9.00 10.75 30.15
CA ASP A 55 9.27 10.17 31.46
C ASP A 55 9.26 8.64 31.35
N THR A 56 10.45 8.05 31.28
CA THR A 56 10.67 6.60 31.16
C THR A 56 10.89 5.92 32.51
N ALA A 57 11.02 6.68 33.60
CA ALA A 57 11.30 6.13 34.93
C ALA A 57 10.25 5.10 35.41
N PRO A 58 8.94 5.31 35.19
CA PRO A 58 7.93 4.29 35.56
C PRO A 58 8.11 2.95 34.83
N ALA A 59 8.49 3.00 33.55
CA ALA A 59 8.72 1.79 32.75
C ALA A 59 10.00 1.06 33.22
N LEU A 60 11.09 1.79 33.44
CA LEU A 60 12.37 1.23 33.88
C LEU A 60 12.29 0.57 35.26
N ALA A 61 11.39 1.03 36.12
CA ALA A 61 11.16 0.45 37.44
C ALA A 61 10.36 -0.86 37.42
N MET A 62 9.76 -1.24 36.27
CA MET A 62 8.93 -2.45 36.18
C MET A 62 9.78 -3.72 36.06
N PRO A 63 9.33 -4.82 36.70
CA PRO A 63 10.01 -6.11 36.57
C PRO A 63 10.16 -6.54 35.10
N GLY A 64 11.29 -7.17 34.79
CA GLY A 64 11.55 -7.71 33.45
C GLY A 64 12.06 -6.69 32.43
N VAL A 65 11.89 -5.40 32.65
CA VAL A 65 12.38 -4.35 31.74
C VAL A 65 13.91 -4.32 31.73
N ARG A 66 14.51 -4.27 30.54
CA ARG A 66 15.95 -4.27 30.30
C ARG A 66 16.47 -2.94 29.78
N ALA A 67 15.70 -2.29 28.90
CA ALA A 67 16.06 -1.00 28.31
C ALA A 67 14.84 -0.25 27.80
N VAL A 68 15.02 1.05 27.63
CA VAL A 68 14.17 1.91 26.78
C VAL A 68 15.04 2.45 25.66
N VAL A 69 14.59 2.37 24.41
CA VAL A 69 15.30 2.85 23.21
C VAL A 69 14.59 4.09 22.69
N LEU A 70 15.33 5.17 22.53
CA LEU A 70 14.82 6.48 22.11
C LEU A 70 15.61 7.00 20.90
N ALA A 71 15.17 8.12 20.33
CA ALA A 71 15.80 8.72 19.15
C ALA A 71 17.32 8.99 19.30
N GLN A 72 17.76 9.38 20.49
CA GLN A 72 19.19 9.61 20.77
C GLN A 72 20.04 8.34 20.80
N ASP A 73 19.43 7.15 20.83
CA ASP A 73 20.12 5.87 20.82
C ASP A 73 20.40 5.33 19.42
N ILE A 74 19.96 6.03 18.38
CA ILE A 74 20.18 5.66 16.98
C ILE A 74 21.62 6.00 16.59
N PRO A 75 22.47 4.99 16.30
CA PRO A 75 23.89 5.27 16.01
C PRO A 75 24.13 5.81 14.59
N GLY A 76 23.22 5.56 13.66
CA GLY A 76 23.28 6.00 12.26
C GLY A 76 22.28 7.08 11.92
N ALA A 77 21.66 7.00 10.75
CA ALA A 77 20.67 7.97 10.31
C ALA A 77 19.32 7.76 11.01
N PRO A 78 18.70 8.85 11.51
CA PRO A 78 17.46 8.77 12.28
C PRO A 78 16.18 8.77 11.42
N VAL A 79 16.31 8.69 10.09
CA VAL A 79 15.21 8.84 9.13
C VAL A 79 15.18 7.66 8.18
N LEU A 80 13.99 7.12 7.93
CA LEU A 80 13.71 6.14 6.87
C LEU A 80 13.26 6.87 5.60
N ALA A 81 13.56 6.30 4.46
CA ALA A 81 13.23 6.88 3.18
C ALA A 81 12.98 5.79 2.14
N ALA A 82 11.73 5.66 1.70
CA ALA A 82 11.42 4.91 0.48
C ALA A 82 11.79 5.77 -0.76
N PHE A 83 11.33 7.02 -0.79
CA PHE A 83 11.60 8.02 -1.85
C PHE A 83 11.99 9.38 -1.30
N ALA A 84 11.37 9.81 -0.21
CA ALA A 84 11.67 11.05 0.49
C ALA A 84 12.26 10.74 1.86
N HIS A 85 13.21 11.59 2.31
CA HIS A 85 13.81 11.47 3.64
C HIS A 85 12.95 12.25 4.66
N ASP A 86 11.72 11.81 4.88
CA ASP A 86 10.72 12.57 5.66
C ASP A 86 10.02 11.74 6.75
N GLU A 87 10.47 10.50 7.01
CA GLU A 87 9.89 9.64 8.02
C GLU A 87 10.90 9.30 9.13
N PRO A 88 10.80 9.92 10.31
CA PRO A 88 11.71 9.64 11.41
C PRO A 88 11.48 8.24 11.98
N ILE A 89 12.57 7.54 12.33
CA ILE A 89 12.51 6.21 12.98
C ILE A 89 11.74 6.29 14.30
N PHE A 90 11.97 7.35 15.07
CA PHE A 90 11.19 7.73 16.25
C PHE A 90 10.90 9.23 16.18
N ALA A 91 9.71 9.64 16.59
CA ALA A 91 9.45 11.06 16.77
C ALA A 91 10.32 11.63 17.90
N HIS A 92 10.94 12.80 17.68
CA HIS A 92 11.79 13.43 18.69
C HIS A 92 11.43 14.88 19.03
N ASP A 93 11.01 15.72 18.07
CA ASP A 93 10.64 17.12 18.31
C ASP A 93 9.14 17.36 18.14
N THR A 94 8.56 16.69 17.16
CA THR A 94 7.16 16.87 16.78
C THR A 94 6.50 15.50 16.54
N VAL A 95 5.29 15.39 17.04
CA VAL A 95 4.41 14.26 16.79
C VAL A 95 3.46 14.63 15.66
N HIS A 96 3.27 13.71 14.73
CA HIS A 96 2.49 13.93 13.51
C HIS A 96 1.24 13.05 13.37
N HIS A 97 1.05 12.02 14.21
CA HIS A 97 -0.18 11.24 14.26
C HIS A 97 -0.35 10.47 15.58
N VAL A 98 -1.58 10.10 15.89
CA VAL A 98 -1.87 9.16 16.98
C VAL A 98 -1.23 7.81 16.64
N GLY A 99 -0.52 7.22 17.58
CA GLY A 99 0.19 5.95 17.35
C GLY A 99 1.60 6.12 16.75
N GLN A 100 2.08 7.35 16.49
CA GLN A 100 3.47 7.54 16.07
C GLN A 100 4.42 7.03 17.15
N VAL A 101 5.44 6.27 16.75
CA VAL A 101 6.37 5.63 17.67
C VAL A 101 7.39 6.65 18.20
N LEU A 102 7.42 6.78 19.54
CA LEU A 102 8.29 7.71 20.27
C LEU A 102 9.57 7.02 20.77
N GLY A 103 9.57 5.71 20.80
CA GLY A 103 10.63 4.85 21.29
C GLY A 103 10.12 3.44 21.55
N LEU A 104 10.97 2.61 22.17
CA LEU A 104 10.64 1.22 22.48
C LEU A 104 10.96 0.90 23.94
N VAL A 105 10.18 0.01 24.54
CA VAL A 105 10.57 -0.67 25.77
C VAL A 105 10.98 -2.10 25.43
N VAL A 106 12.10 -2.56 25.98
CA VAL A 106 12.65 -3.91 25.82
C VAL A 106 12.56 -4.65 27.14
N ALA A 107 11.97 -5.83 27.15
CA ALA A 107 11.75 -6.62 28.37
C ALA A 107 11.95 -8.13 28.13
N THR A 108 11.84 -8.93 29.19
CA THR A 108 12.03 -10.39 29.15
C THR A 108 10.82 -11.14 28.61
N SER A 109 9.69 -10.47 28.47
CA SER A 109 8.49 -11.04 27.83
C SER A 109 7.71 -9.96 27.09
N VAL A 110 6.90 -10.38 26.10
CA VAL A 110 5.99 -9.50 25.34
C VAL A 110 5.07 -8.72 26.27
N MET A 111 4.50 -9.38 27.28
CA MET A 111 3.55 -8.76 28.20
C MET A 111 4.20 -7.70 29.09
N GLU A 112 5.42 -7.93 29.56
CA GLU A 112 6.19 -6.95 30.32
C GLU A 112 6.56 -5.75 29.46
N ALA A 113 7.06 -5.97 28.24
CA ALA A 113 7.39 -4.91 27.31
C ALA A 113 6.18 -4.00 27.03
N ARG A 114 5.03 -4.60 26.72
CA ARG A 114 3.78 -3.85 26.43
C ARG A 114 3.23 -3.09 27.63
N ARG A 115 3.23 -3.70 28.83
CA ARG A 115 2.79 -3.01 30.06
C ARG A 115 3.71 -1.84 30.37
N ALA A 116 5.00 -2.02 30.25
CA ALA A 116 5.97 -1.00 30.52
C ALA A 116 5.96 0.12 29.47
N ALA A 117 5.73 -0.18 28.20
CA ALA A 117 5.55 0.84 27.15
C ALA A 117 4.36 1.77 27.45
N ARG A 118 3.25 1.23 27.97
CA ARG A 118 2.07 2.00 28.42
C ARG A 118 2.30 2.81 29.69
N ALA A 119 3.32 2.49 30.47
CA ALA A 119 3.69 3.22 31.69
C ALA A 119 4.58 4.44 31.42
N VAL A 120 5.19 4.54 30.25
CA VAL A 120 5.92 5.73 29.81
C VAL A 120 4.95 6.90 29.66
N ARG A 121 5.36 8.09 30.12
CA ARG A 121 4.53 9.29 30.09
C ARG A 121 5.13 10.31 29.13
N PRO A 122 4.55 10.45 27.92
CA PRO A 122 4.97 11.50 27.00
C PRO A 122 4.52 12.87 27.49
N ASP A 123 5.44 13.85 27.50
CA ASP A 123 5.14 15.26 27.67
C ASP A 123 4.99 15.90 26.30
N ILE A 124 3.75 16.13 25.88
CA ILE A 124 3.43 16.66 24.55
C ILE A 124 2.53 17.88 24.69
N THR A 125 2.96 19.00 24.11
CA THR A 125 2.13 20.18 23.93
C THR A 125 1.30 20.04 22.65
N PRO A 126 -0.04 19.87 22.71
CA PRO A 126 -0.86 19.69 21.52
C PRO A 126 -0.81 20.90 20.58
N LEU A 127 -0.85 20.64 19.28
CA LEU A 127 -0.95 21.62 18.19
C LEU A 127 -2.18 21.32 17.34
N PRO A 128 -2.69 22.30 16.54
CA PRO A 128 -3.78 22.07 15.61
C PRO A 128 -3.44 20.95 14.62
N ALA A 129 -4.34 19.99 14.46
CA ALA A 129 -4.17 18.85 13.57
C ALA A 129 -5.01 19.01 12.29
N ILE A 130 -4.44 18.65 11.15
CA ILE A 130 -5.12 18.53 9.86
C ILE A 130 -5.43 17.05 9.66
N LEU A 131 -6.71 16.65 9.67
CA LEU A 131 -7.11 15.24 9.62
C LEU A 131 -7.86 14.86 8.34
N THR A 132 -8.35 15.84 7.57
CA THR A 132 -9.16 15.61 6.37
C THR A 132 -8.47 16.12 5.12
N ILE A 133 -8.85 15.58 3.97
CA ILE A 133 -8.39 16.05 2.65
C ILE A 133 -8.77 17.52 2.45
N ASP A 134 -10.00 17.90 2.77
CA ASP A 134 -10.47 19.28 2.60
C ASP A 134 -9.67 20.27 3.42
N ALA A 135 -9.41 19.95 4.70
CA ALA A 135 -8.58 20.81 5.55
C ALA A 135 -7.13 20.91 5.01
N ALA A 136 -6.60 19.83 4.45
CA ALA A 136 -5.27 19.82 3.85
C ALA A 136 -5.22 20.68 2.56
N LEU A 137 -6.24 20.59 1.72
CA LEU A 137 -6.36 21.43 0.52
C LEU A 137 -6.48 22.92 0.88
N GLN A 138 -7.30 23.26 1.85
CA GLN A 138 -7.45 24.64 2.35
C GLN A 138 -6.15 25.20 2.93
N ALA A 139 -5.41 24.38 3.67
CA ALA A 139 -4.12 24.73 4.25
C ALA A 139 -2.94 24.62 3.25
N GLN A 140 -3.17 24.20 2.02
CA GLN A 140 -2.14 23.87 1.02
C GLN A 140 -1.07 22.89 1.55
N SER A 141 -1.49 21.99 2.44
CA SER A 141 -0.62 21.01 3.10
C SER A 141 -0.45 19.78 2.21
N GLN A 142 0.77 19.56 1.71
CA GLN A 142 1.08 18.47 0.77
C GLN A 142 2.38 17.77 1.14
N VAL A 143 2.46 16.45 0.93
CA VAL A 143 3.71 15.66 1.06
C VAL A 143 4.58 15.77 -0.18
N LEU A 144 3.95 15.93 -1.36
CA LEU A 144 4.58 16.08 -2.66
C LEU A 144 3.80 17.10 -3.50
N PRO A 145 4.44 17.77 -4.48
CA PRO A 145 3.75 18.69 -5.38
C PRO A 145 2.60 18.02 -6.13
N PRO A 146 1.53 18.76 -6.47
CA PRO A 146 0.46 18.23 -7.30
C PRO A 146 0.96 17.92 -8.71
N VAL A 147 0.32 16.96 -9.37
CA VAL A 147 0.60 16.60 -10.76
C VAL A 147 -0.62 16.87 -11.61
N VAL A 148 -0.41 17.46 -12.78
CA VAL A 148 -1.45 17.71 -13.78
C VAL A 148 -1.09 16.94 -15.05
N VAL A 149 -2.03 16.14 -15.54
CA VAL A 149 -1.94 15.48 -16.86
C VAL A 149 -3.08 16.01 -17.72
N ARG A 150 -2.73 16.50 -18.92
CA ARG A 150 -3.71 17.11 -19.84
C ARG A 150 -3.53 16.56 -21.25
N ARG A 151 -4.66 16.29 -21.90
CA ARG A 151 -4.76 15.93 -23.32
C ARG A 151 -5.91 16.70 -23.95
N GLY A 152 -5.70 17.19 -25.19
CA GLY A 152 -6.72 17.93 -25.95
C GLY A 152 -7.12 19.23 -25.29
N MET A 153 -8.39 19.61 -25.48
CA MET A 153 -8.96 20.85 -25.00
C MET A 153 -10.21 20.59 -24.12
N PRO A 154 -10.04 20.13 -22.87
CA PRO A 154 -11.14 19.64 -22.03
C PRO A 154 -12.23 20.70 -21.80
N GLU A 155 -11.86 21.96 -21.52
CA GLU A 155 -12.83 23.02 -21.25
C GLU A 155 -13.70 23.34 -22.48
N ALA A 156 -13.09 23.42 -23.67
CA ALA A 156 -13.80 23.64 -24.91
C ALA A 156 -14.72 22.45 -25.24
N ALA A 157 -14.24 21.22 -25.02
CA ALA A 157 -15.04 20.02 -25.24
C ALA A 157 -16.21 19.91 -24.25
N LEU A 158 -16.04 20.33 -22.99
CA LEU A 158 -17.12 20.44 -22.02
C LEU A 158 -18.20 21.43 -22.43
N GLN A 159 -17.79 22.60 -22.98
CA GLN A 159 -18.72 23.63 -23.42
C GLN A 159 -19.50 23.19 -24.67
N ALA A 160 -18.86 22.44 -25.57
CA ALA A 160 -19.47 21.99 -26.83
C ALA A 160 -20.32 20.71 -26.66
N ALA A 161 -20.20 20.00 -25.57
CA ALA A 161 -20.88 18.72 -25.34
C ALA A 161 -22.42 18.91 -25.23
N PRO A 162 -23.24 18.04 -25.87
CA PRO A 162 -24.69 18.06 -25.75
C PRO A 162 -25.19 17.92 -24.32
N HIS A 163 -24.51 17.11 -23.50
CA HIS A 163 -24.85 16.88 -22.11
C HIS A 163 -23.65 17.14 -21.22
N ARG A 164 -23.92 17.58 -19.97
CA ARG A 164 -22.89 17.84 -18.96
C ARG A 164 -23.36 17.42 -17.59
N LEU A 165 -22.46 16.82 -16.83
CA LEU A 165 -22.65 16.47 -15.42
C LEU A 165 -21.42 16.89 -14.59
N SER A 166 -21.68 17.27 -13.35
CA SER A 166 -20.65 17.48 -12.33
C SER A 166 -20.95 16.56 -11.14
N GLY A 167 -19.92 16.09 -10.48
CA GLY A 167 -20.09 15.24 -9.33
C GLY A 167 -18.88 15.22 -8.41
N GLN A 168 -19.06 14.54 -7.29
CA GLN A 168 -18.00 14.31 -6.31
C GLN A 168 -18.15 12.91 -5.69
N LEU A 169 -17.04 12.36 -5.20
CA LEU A 169 -16.99 11.07 -4.52
C LEU A 169 -15.90 11.10 -3.44
N GLU A 170 -16.17 10.51 -2.30
CA GLU A 170 -15.14 10.18 -1.31
C GLU A 170 -15.06 8.67 -1.13
N VAL A 171 -13.83 8.16 -1.06
CA VAL A 171 -13.53 6.74 -0.83
C VAL A 171 -12.60 6.62 0.35
N GLY A 172 -13.03 5.86 1.37
CA GLY A 172 -12.24 5.58 2.55
C GLY A 172 -11.01 4.72 2.26
N GLY A 173 -10.06 4.73 3.19
CA GLY A 173 -8.93 3.81 3.17
C GLY A 173 -9.35 2.37 3.46
N GLN A 174 -8.45 1.43 3.21
CA GLN A 174 -8.64 0.02 3.52
C GLN A 174 -7.45 -0.50 4.33
N GLU A 175 -7.76 -1.27 5.37
CA GLU A 175 -6.79 -2.04 6.13
C GLU A 175 -6.36 -3.29 5.35
N HIS A 176 -5.06 -3.63 5.37
CA HIS A 176 -4.52 -4.84 4.72
C HIS A 176 -5.06 -6.11 5.35
N PHE A 177 -5.17 -6.12 6.67
CA PHE A 177 -5.70 -7.21 7.47
C PHE A 177 -5.04 -8.57 7.16
N TYR A 178 -3.73 -8.55 6.88
CA TYR A 178 -2.94 -9.77 6.71
C TYR A 178 -3.03 -10.64 7.98
N LEU A 179 -3.08 -11.96 7.81
CA LEU A 179 -3.24 -12.89 8.93
C LEU A 179 -2.02 -12.90 9.85
N GLU A 180 -0.81 -12.99 9.28
CA GLU A 180 0.44 -12.75 10.00
C GLU A 180 0.64 -11.24 10.16
N GLY A 181 0.60 -10.73 11.41
CA GLY A 181 0.89 -9.32 11.71
C GLY A 181 2.32 -8.90 11.35
N GLN A 182 2.62 -7.63 11.54
CA GLN A 182 3.97 -7.09 11.38
C GLN A 182 4.90 -7.67 12.44
N ILE A 183 6.02 -8.26 12.01
CA ILE A 183 6.98 -8.93 12.91
C ILE A 183 8.39 -8.87 12.35
N ALA A 184 9.36 -8.67 13.26
CA ALA A 184 10.78 -8.80 12.98
C ALA A 184 11.51 -9.44 14.17
N TYR A 185 12.57 -10.18 13.87
CA TYR A 185 13.44 -10.79 14.85
C TYR A 185 14.90 -10.50 14.48
N ALA A 186 15.59 -9.72 15.30
CA ALA A 186 16.95 -9.26 15.08
C ALA A 186 17.94 -10.01 15.97
N LEU A 187 18.97 -10.61 15.36
CA LEU A 187 20.03 -11.35 16.04
C LEU A 187 21.37 -10.66 15.77
N PRO A 188 22.04 -10.13 16.81
CA PRO A 188 23.43 -9.72 16.69
C PRO A 188 24.32 -10.97 16.51
N LEU A 189 25.27 -10.90 15.57
CA LEU A 189 26.23 -11.95 15.28
C LEU A 189 27.65 -11.49 15.60
N GLU A 190 28.63 -12.38 15.37
CA GLU A 190 30.03 -12.06 15.51
C GLU A 190 30.48 -10.94 14.58
N GLN A 191 31.53 -10.21 14.95
CA GLN A 191 32.16 -9.15 14.14
C GLN A 191 31.23 -8.02 13.70
N GLY A 192 30.16 -7.73 14.48
CA GLY A 192 29.21 -6.67 14.19
C GLY A 192 28.26 -6.97 13.03
N GLN A 193 28.11 -8.23 12.67
CA GLN A 193 27.14 -8.68 11.68
C GLN A 193 25.76 -8.88 12.31
N TRP A 194 24.73 -8.89 11.47
CA TRP A 194 23.33 -8.96 11.89
C TRP A 194 22.54 -9.95 11.04
N TRP A 195 21.71 -10.73 11.68
CA TRP A 195 20.72 -11.56 11.03
C TRP A 195 19.31 -11.09 11.39
N ILE A 196 18.56 -10.63 10.40
CA ILE A 196 17.21 -10.09 10.57
C ILE A 196 16.22 -11.01 9.88
N HIS A 197 15.32 -11.60 10.65
CA HIS A 197 14.12 -12.21 10.09
C HIS A 197 13.02 -11.17 10.08
N SER A 198 12.43 -10.89 8.92
CA SER A 198 11.39 -9.87 8.76
C SER A 198 10.29 -10.37 7.83
N SER A 199 9.04 -10.26 8.26
CA SER A 199 7.89 -10.47 7.38
C SER A 199 7.77 -9.29 6.43
N THR A 200 8.49 -9.35 5.32
CA THR A 200 8.66 -8.23 4.38
C THR A 200 8.51 -8.65 2.91
N GLN A 201 7.90 -7.79 2.11
CA GLN A 201 7.86 -7.91 0.66
C GLN A 201 9.15 -7.41 -0.01
N HIS A 202 10.04 -6.72 0.75
CA HIS A 202 11.24 -6.08 0.21
C HIS A 202 12.48 -6.31 1.10
N PRO A 203 13.06 -7.53 1.10
CA PRO A 203 14.21 -7.85 1.95
C PRO A 203 15.42 -6.95 1.72
N GLY A 204 15.66 -6.52 0.46
CA GLY A 204 16.78 -5.64 0.11
C GLY A 204 16.67 -4.24 0.73
N GLU A 205 15.48 -3.66 0.77
CA GLU A 205 15.26 -2.37 1.41
C GLU A 205 15.38 -2.46 2.93
N VAL A 206 14.84 -3.52 3.54
CA VAL A 206 15.02 -3.79 4.98
C VAL A 206 16.51 -3.90 5.32
N GLN A 207 17.32 -4.59 4.50
CA GLN A 207 18.77 -4.66 4.67
C GLN A 207 19.39 -3.26 4.68
N HIS A 208 19.05 -2.43 3.70
CA HIS A 208 19.57 -1.08 3.57
C HIS A 208 19.19 -0.21 4.78
N TRP A 209 17.92 -0.22 5.19
CA TRP A 209 17.44 0.60 6.30
C TRP A 209 18.02 0.19 7.65
N VAL A 210 18.14 -1.11 7.92
CA VAL A 210 18.80 -1.60 9.14
C VAL A 210 20.28 -1.18 9.18
N ALA A 211 20.99 -1.38 8.07
CA ALA A 211 22.40 -0.97 7.97
C ALA A 211 22.56 0.54 8.18
N HIS A 212 21.68 1.34 7.58
CA HIS A 212 21.70 2.80 7.67
C HIS A 212 21.40 3.30 9.09
N ALA A 213 20.39 2.73 9.76
CA ALA A 213 20.04 3.06 11.14
C ALA A 213 21.13 2.66 12.15
N LEU A 214 21.83 1.54 11.90
CA LEU A 214 22.95 1.09 12.74
C LEU A 214 24.29 1.76 12.39
N GLY A 215 24.38 2.53 11.30
CA GLY A 215 25.62 3.17 10.84
C GLY A 215 26.68 2.17 10.36
N ILE A 216 26.26 1.04 9.76
CA ILE A 216 27.13 -0.04 9.28
C ILE A 216 26.96 -0.29 7.78
N SER A 217 27.84 -1.09 7.18
CA SER A 217 27.75 -1.45 5.76
C SER A 217 26.66 -2.48 5.48
N ASN A 218 25.99 -2.40 4.33
CA ASN A 218 24.89 -3.29 3.94
C ASN A 218 25.27 -4.79 4.00
N HIS A 219 26.52 -5.15 3.63
CA HIS A 219 26.97 -6.54 3.68
C HIS A 219 27.04 -7.15 5.09
N ALA A 220 27.03 -6.29 6.13
CA ALA A 220 27.02 -6.76 7.52
C ALA A 220 25.60 -7.15 7.98
N VAL A 221 24.56 -6.90 7.17
CA VAL A 221 23.18 -7.23 7.49
C VAL A 221 22.66 -8.29 6.52
N ARG A 222 22.27 -9.44 7.05
CA ARG A 222 21.52 -10.48 6.32
C ARG A 222 20.04 -10.36 6.67
N VAL A 223 19.17 -10.28 5.66
CA VAL A 223 17.71 -10.30 5.85
C VAL A 223 17.15 -11.59 5.28
N GLU A 224 16.25 -12.22 6.01
CA GLU A 224 15.58 -13.45 5.58
C GLU A 224 14.08 -13.36 5.75
N CYS A 225 13.36 -13.66 4.65
CA CYS A 225 11.92 -13.83 4.60
C CYS A 225 11.60 -15.07 3.77
N ARG A 226 11.36 -16.21 4.41
CA ARG A 226 11.06 -17.47 3.71
C ARG A 226 9.67 -17.45 3.08
N ARG A 227 8.70 -16.93 3.80
CA ARG A 227 7.30 -16.75 3.43
C ARG A 227 6.61 -15.75 4.34
N MET A 228 5.50 -15.20 3.87
CA MET A 228 4.64 -14.31 4.65
C MET A 228 3.22 -14.85 4.75
N GLY A 229 2.56 -14.61 5.86
CA GLY A 229 1.12 -14.85 6.05
C GLY A 229 0.26 -13.71 5.51
N GLY A 230 0.54 -13.28 4.28
CA GLY A 230 -0.05 -12.12 3.60
C GLY A 230 0.78 -10.86 3.74
N GLY A 231 0.77 -10.04 2.70
CA GLY A 231 1.43 -8.72 2.67
C GLY A 231 0.51 -7.67 2.05
N PHE A 232 -0.03 -7.95 0.87
CA PHE A 232 -0.98 -7.11 0.13
C PHE A 232 -0.51 -5.68 -0.13
N GLY A 233 0.80 -5.41 -0.04
CA GLY A 233 1.41 -4.08 -0.09
C GLY A 233 1.74 -3.49 1.29
N GLY A 234 1.11 -3.96 2.36
CA GLY A 234 1.32 -3.45 3.73
C GLY A 234 2.64 -3.85 4.36
N LYS A 235 3.43 -4.71 3.71
CA LYS A 235 4.77 -5.13 4.15
C LYS A 235 5.85 -4.78 3.11
N GLU A 236 5.55 -3.85 2.22
CA GLU A 236 6.51 -3.35 1.23
C GLU A 236 7.53 -2.42 1.89
N THR A 237 7.10 -1.31 2.46
CA THR A 237 7.93 -0.37 3.23
C THR A 237 7.73 -0.51 4.73
N GLN A 238 6.50 -0.68 5.19
CA GLN A 238 6.12 -0.64 6.61
C GLN A 238 6.82 -1.72 7.47
N ALA A 239 7.16 -2.88 6.90
CA ALA A 239 7.92 -3.93 7.59
C ALA A 239 9.36 -3.47 7.95
N GLY A 240 9.91 -2.52 7.21
CA GLY A 240 11.23 -1.97 7.47
C GLY A 240 11.33 -1.25 8.81
N HIS A 241 10.28 -0.55 9.23
CA HIS A 241 10.21 0.09 10.55
C HIS A 241 10.44 -0.93 11.67
N LEU A 242 9.71 -2.07 11.62
CA LEU A 242 9.82 -3.10 12.65
C LEU A 242 11.19 -3.73 12.68
N ALA A 243 11.78 -3.99 11.51
CA ALA A 243 13.12 -4.54 11.40
C ALA A 243 14.17 -3.60 12.00
N VAL A 244 14.07 -2.30 11.72
CA VAL A 244 14.94 -1.26 12.27
C VAL A 244 14.74 -1.15 13.79
N TRP A 245 13.51 -1.11 14.27
CA TRP A 245 13.22 -1.05 15.71
C TRP A 245 13.76 -2.26 16.46
N ALA A 246 13.57 -3.46 15.92
CA ALA A 246 14.12 -4.70 16.52
C ALA A 246 15.66 -4.67 16.54
N ALA A 247 16.28 -4.21 15.45
CA ALA A 247 17.74 -4.10 15.36
C ALA A 247 18.31 -3.05 16.33
N LEU A 248 17.69 -1.89 16.47
CA LEU A 248 18.09 -0.86 17.45
C LEU A 248 17.95 -1.36 18.89
N ALA A 249 16.88 -2.07 19.20
CA ALA A 249 16.66 -2.69 20.51
C ALA A 249 17.70 -3.77 20.80
N ALA A 250 18.05 -4.59 19.82
CA ALA A 250 19.09 -5.60 19.94
C ALA A 250 20.49 -4.97 20.07
N HIS A 251 20.75 -3.90 19.32
CA HIS A 251 22.01 -3.13 19.44
C HIS A 251 22.21 -2.57 20.86
N LYS A 252 21.18 -1.92 21.39
CA LYS A 252 21.26 -1.30 22.74
C LYS A 252 21.42 -2.33 23.86
N THR A 253 20.80 -3.51 23.73
CA THR A 253 20.80 -4.53 24.79
C THR A 253 21.90 -5.57 24.65
N GLY A 254 22.50 -5.73 23.45
CA GLY A 254 23.45 -6.82 23.15
C GLY A 254 22.79 -8.20 23.09
N HIS A 255 21.47 -8.28 23.02
CA HIS A 255 20.70 -9.52 22.99
C HIS A 255 19.86 -9.61 21.71
N PRO A 256 19.50 -10.84 21.26
CA PRO A 256 18.47 -10.99 20.24
C PRO A 256 17.16 -10.36 20.69
N VAL A 257 16.47 -9.65 19.79
CA VAL A 257 15.19 -8.99 20.08
C VAL A 257 14.15 -9.35 19.05
N LYS A 258 12.99 -9.82 19.53
CA LYS A 258 11.79 -10.06 18.73
C LYS A 258 10.78 -8.94 18.97
N LEU A 259 10.25 -8.36 17.90
CA LEU A 259 9.23 -7.32 17.96
C LEU A 259 8.07 -7.73 17.06
N ARG A 260 6.90 -7.87 17.66
CA ARG A 260 5.63 -8.12 16.96
C ARG A 260 4.59 -7.11 17.44
N LEU A 261 3.98 -6.39 16.52
CA LEU A 261 2.82 -5.58 16.83
C LEU A 261 1.63 -6.51 17.11
N ASP A 262 0.81 -6.16 18.10
CA ASP A 262 -0.53 -6.74 18.13
C ASP A 262 -1.43 -6.05 17.10
N ARG A 263 -2.64 -6.56 16.93
CA ARG A 263 -3.52 -6.05 15.88
C ARG A 263 -3.97 -4.61 16.12
N ASP A 264 -4.15 -4.22 17.37
CA ASP A 264 -4.57 -2.85 17.71
C ASP A 264 -3.43 -1.84 17.45
N ASP A 265 -2.20 -2.20 17.84
CA ASP A 265 -1.02 -1.37 17.56
C ASP A 265 -0.75 -1.30 16.04
N ASP A 266 -0.89 -2.42 15.32
CA ASP A 266 -0.72 -2.48 13.85
C ASP A 266 -1.72 -1.55 13.15
N PHE A 267 -2.99 -1.54 13.58
CA PHE A 267 -4.01 -0.64 13.04
C PHE A 267 -3.69 0.85 13.24
N MET A 268 -3.01 1.20 14.33
CA MET A 268 -2.65 2.60 14.63
C MET A 268 -1.34 3.04 13.98
N VAL A 269 -0.36 2.14 13.94
CA VAL A 269 1.02 2.47 13.56
C VAL A 269 1.24 2.43 12.05
N THR A 270 0.70 1.38 11.38
CA THR A 270 1.01 1.11 9.97
C THR A 270 0.09 1.82 9.00
N GLY A 271 0.60 2.10 7.81
CA GLY A 271 -0.13 2.76 6.72
C GLY A 271 -1.24 1.89 6.13
N LYS A 272 -2.21 2.54 5.50
CA LYS A 272 -3.40 1.94 4.88
C LYS A 272 -3.44 2.26 3.39
N ARG A 273 -4.41 1.68 2.64
CA ARG A 273 -4.75 2.21 1.33
C ARG A 273 -5.14 3.67 1.45
N HIS A 274 -4.58 4.53 0.61
CA HIS A 274 -4.91 5.96 0.59
C HIS A 274 -6.42 6.20 0.44
N PRO A 275 -7.07 6.93 1.36
CA PRO A 275 -8.36 7.54 1.11
C PRO A 275 -8.26 8.57 -0.01
N PHE A 276 -9.31 8.71 -0.82
CA PHE A 276 -9.37 9.69 -1.91
C PHE A 276 -10.66 10.49 -1.89
N ALA A 277 -10.57 11.75 -2.27
CA ALA A 277 -11.69 12.60 -2.65
C ALA A 277 -11.57 12.97 -4.11
N TYR A 278 -12.70 13.00 -4.82
CA TYR A 278 -12.79 13.31 -6.26
C TYR A 278 -13.82 14.40 -6.50
N GLN A 279 -13.54 15.24 -7.50
CA GLN A 279 -14.50 16.17 -8.09
C GLN A 279 -14.33 16.10 -9.60
N TRP A 280 -15.43 16.11 -10.34
CA TRP A 280 -15.38 16.07 -11.81
C TRP A 280 -16.45 16.93 -12.48
N ASP A 281 -16.09 17.37 -13.68
CA ASP A 281 -16.99 17.87 -14.71
C ASP A 281 -16.82 16.98 -15.95
N VAL A 282 -17.90 16.43 -16.49
CA VAL A 282 -17.89 15.57 -17.67
C VAL A 282 -18.90 16.02 -18.71
N GLY A 283 -18.47 16.14 -19.97
CA GLY A 283 -19.30 16.38 -21.14
C GLY A 283 -19.40 15.11 -22.00
N PHE A 284 -20.60 14.79 -22.50
CA PHE A 284 -20.86 13.57 -23.27
C PHE A 284 -21.98 13.76 -24.29
N ASP A 285 -22.06 12.87 -25.28
CA ASP A 285 -23.11 12.88 -26.30
C ASP A 285 -24.30 11.96 -25.94
N ASP A 286 -25.31 11.89 -26.83
CA ASP A 286 -26.53 11.10 -26.67
C ASP A 286 -26.25 9.58 -26.55
N THR A 287 -25.08 9.10 -26.98
CA THR A 287 -24.66 7.71 -26.83
C THR A 287 -23.99 7.43 -25.48
N GLY A 288 -23.67 8.48 -24.73
CA GLY A 288 -22.90 8.42 -23.48
C GLY A 288 -21.39 8.43 -23.71
N ARG A 289 -20.92 8.74 -24.91
CA ARG A 289 -19.48 8.88 -25.19
C ARG A 289 -18.96 10.17 -24.57
N ILE A 290 -17.91 10.06 -23.77
CA ILE A 290 -17.23 11.18 -23.13
C ILE A 290 -16.49 11.99 -24.19
N GLN A 291 -16.78 13.28 -24.25
CA GLN A 291 -16.15 14.25 -25.14
C GLN A 291 -15.11 15.11 -24.40
N GLY A 292 -15.36 15.43 -23.14
CA GLY A 292 -14.44 16.17 -22.28
C GLY A 292 -14.60 15.78 -20.82
N LEU A 293 -13.49 15.75 -20.09
CA LEU A 293 -13.45 15.44 -18.68
C LEU A 293 -12.43 16.33 -17.96
N VAL A 294 -12.85 16.98 -16.88
CA VAL A 294 -11.95 17.59 -15.88
C VAL A 294 -12.14 16.83 -14.59
N LEU A 295 -11.08 16.22 -14.08
CA LEU A 295 -11.07 15.38 -12.88
C LEU A 295 -10.04 15.89 -11.87
N ARG A 296 -10.46 16.18 -10.66
CA ARG A 296 -9.58 16.42 -9.51
C ARG A 296 -9.59 15.20 -8.61
N MET A 297 -8.39 14.73 -8.25
CA MET A 297 -8.17 13.61 -7.36
C MET A 297 -7.30 14.10 -6.21
N ALA A 298 -7.73 13.93 -4.98
CA ALA A 298 -6.97 14.31 -3.79
C ALA A 298 -6.79 13.11 -2.88
N ALA A 299 -5.55 12.70 -2.66
CA ALA A 299 -5.19 11.59 -1.79
C ALA A 299 -4.88 12.09 -0.38
N ASN A 300 -5.39 11.40 0.63
CA ASN A 300 -4.85 11.51 1.98
C ASN A 300 -3.57 10.66 2.07
N CYS A 301 -2.42 11.29 2.23
CA CYS A 301 -1.12 10.61 2.24
C CYS A 301 -0.60 10.31 3.66
N GLY A 302 -1.24 10.86 4.68
CA GLY A 302 -0.68 10.84 6.03
C GLY A 302 0.42 11.89 6.21
N PHE A 303 1.31 11.68 7.17
CA PHE A 303 2.27 12.73 7.56
C PHE A 303 3.56 12.75 6.72
N SER A 304 3.93 11.63 6.09
CA SER A 304 5.11 11.48 5.23
C SER A 304 4.73 10.96 3.84
N ALA A 305 5.67 11.03 2.90
CA ALA A 305 5.44 10.63 1.52
C ALA A 305 5.29 9.12 1.34
N ASP A 306 6.10 8.31 2.04
CA ASP A 306 6.19 6.85 1.84
C ASP A 306 6.05 6.47 0.33
N LEU A 307 5.04 5.70 -0.04
CA LEU A 307 4.74 5.31 -1.42
C LEU A 307 3.63 6.15 -2.08
N SER A 308 3.26 7.30 -1.47
CA SER A 308 2.15 8.13 -1.96
C SER A 308 2.38 8.69 -3.38
N GLY A 309 3.63 9.02 -3.73
CA GLY A 309 3.96 9.47 -5.09
C GLY A 309 3.55 8.44 -6.14
N PRO A 310 4.17 7.25 -6.17
CA PRO A 310 3.86 6.20 -7.14
C PRO A 310 2.40 5.72 -7.11
N VAL A 311 1.76 5.67 -5.92
CA VAL A 311 0.34 5.31 -5.79
C VAL A 311 -0.56 6.34 -6.45
N CYS A 312 -0.32 7.65 -6.21
CA CYS A 312 -1.09 8.72 -6.82
C CYS A 312 -0.86 8.80 -8.33
N ASP A 313 0.38 8.58 -8.80
CA ASP A 313 0.70 8.53 -10.23
C ASP A 313 -0.04 7.37 -10.92
N ARG A 314 -0.06 6.18 -10.31
CA ARG A 314 -0.83 5.06 -10.84
C ARG A 314 -2.32 5.34 -10.85
N ALA A 315 -2.86 6.04 -9.86
CA ALA A 315 -4.26 6.47 -9.88
C ALA A 315 -4.57 7.37 -11.08
N VAL A 316 -3.68 8.31 -11.41
CA VAL A 316 -3.79 9.16 -12.61
C VAL A 316 -3.72 8.33 -13.88
N PHE A 317 -2.78 7.38 -14.00
CA PHE A 317 -2.65 6.50 -15.17
C PHE A 317 -3.79 5.50 -15.34
N HIS A 318 -4.58 5.24 -14.31
CA HIS A 318 -5.73 4.34 -14.36
C HIS A 318 -7.08 5.07 -14.26
N ALA A 319 -7.08 6.42 -14.29
CA ALA A 319 -8.30 7.22 -14.30
C ALA A 319 -9.07 7.11 -15.61
N ASP A 320 -8.50 6.50 -16.63
CA ASP A 320 -9.15 6.12 -17.88
C ASP A 320 -9.78 4.72 -17.83
N ASN A 321 -9.34 3.84 -16.90
CA ASN A 321 -9.65 2.41 -16.95
C ASN A 321 -9.47 1.87 -18.38
N ALA A 322 -10.55 1.33 -18.97
CA ALA A 322 -10.58 0.79 -20.34
C ALA A 322 -11.10 1.78 -21.39
N TYR A 323 -11.24 3.07 -21.05
CA TYR A 323 -11.95 4.06 -21.86
C TYR A 323 -11.03 5.10 -22.48
N PHE A 324 -11.30 5.41 -23.74
CA PHE A 324 -10.58 6.43 -24.47
C PHE A 324 -11.08 7.84 -24.08
N LEU A 325 -10.18 8.65 -23.56
CA LEU A 325 -10.42 10.04 -23.19
C LEU A 325 -9.69 10.96 -24.17
N GLU A 326 -10.45 11.60 -25.07
CA GLU A 326 -9.88 12.49 -26.08
C GLU A 326 -9.45 13.84 -25.52
N ASN A 327 -10.31 14.45 -24.69
CA ASN A 327 -10.07 15.74 -24.06
C ASN A 327 -10.21 15.55 -22.54
N VAL A 328 -9.09 15.59 -21.82
CA VAL A 328 -9.07 15.31 -20.38
C VAL A 328 -8.03 16.15 -19.68
N GLU A 329 -8.38 16.66 -18.51
CA GLU A 329 -7.44 17.16 -17.51
C GLU A 329 -7.65 16.42 -16.20
N ILE A 330 -6.56 15.89 -15.65
CA ILE A 330 -6.53 15.21 -14.34
C ILE A 330 -5.54 15.95 -13.47
N THR A 331 -6.02 16.51 -12.36
CA THR A 331 -5.18 17.11 -11.31
C THR A 331 -5.16 16.17 -10.12
N SER A 332 -3.95 15.77 -9.68
CA SER A 332 -3.73 14.88 -8.52
C SER A 332 -3.03 15.64 -7.39
N HIS A 333 -3.70 15.77 -6.25
CA HIS A 333 -3.15 16.35 -5.01
C HIS A 333 -2.69 15.26 -4.05
N ARG A 334 -1.53 15.44 -3.40
CA ARG A 334 -0.94 14.54 -2.42
C ARG A 334 -0.98 15.22 -1.06
N CYS A 335 -2.15 15.17 -0.40
CA CYS A 335 -2.43 15.90 0.82
C CYS A 335 -1.68 15.34 2.02
N ARG A 336 -0.95 16.22 2.74
CA ARG A 336 -0.34 15.91 4.02
C ARG A 336 -1.35 16.10 5.13
N THR A 337 -1.50 15.09 5.99
CA THR A 337 -2.39 15.11 7.15
C THR A 337 -1.65 14.61 8.39
N HIS A 338 -2.24 14.78 9.57
CA HIS A 338 -1.72 14.25 10.83
C HIS A 338 -2.32 12.85 11.12
N LEU A 339 -2.14 11.96 10.13
CA LEU A 339 -2.43 10.52 10.20
C LEU A 339 -1.15 9.74 9.89
N GLN A 340 -1.15 8.43 10.16
CA GLN A 340 -0.05 7.55 9.75
C GLN A 340 0.18 7.67 8.23
N SER A 341 1.42 7.48 7.79
CA SER A 341 1.74 7.50 6.36
C SER A 341 1.03 6.39 5.64
N HIS A 342 0.16 6.74 4.70
CA HIS A 342 -0.52 5.74 3.88
C HIS A 342 0.45 5.13 2.86
N THR A 343 0.25 3.85 2.53
CA THR A 343 1.22 3.07 1.80
C THR A 343 0.60 2.25 0.67
N ALA A 344 1.40 1.39 0.06
CA ALA A 344 0.96 0.43 -0.94
C ALA A 344 -0.19 -0.44 -0.41
N PHE A 345 -1.17 -0.67 -1.25
CA PHE A 345 -2.20 -1.67 -1.06
C PHE A 345 -2.59 -2.25 -2.41
N ARG A 346 -2.88 -3.54 -2.47
CA ARG A 346 -3.21 -4.34 -3.67
C ARG A 346 -3.90 -3.52 -4.77
N GLY A 347 -3.25 -3.42 -5.95
CA GLY A 347 -3.65 -2.53 -7.05
C GLY A 347 -2.94 -1.18 -7.06
N PHE A 348 -2.30 -0.74 -5.94
CA PHE A 348 -1.31 0.33 -5.86
C PHE A 348 -1.74 1.63 -6.58
N GLY A 349 -2.94 2.15 -6.29
CA GLY A 349 -3.51 3.34 -6.93
C GLY A 349 -4.44 3.04 -8.10
N GLY A 350 -4.30 1.89 -8.77
CA GLY A 350 -5.21 1.49 -9.86
C GLY A 350 -6.69 1.49 -9.44
N PRO A 351 -7.08 0.85 -8.33
CA PRO A 351 -8.47 0.88 -7.86
C PRO A 351 -9.01 2.29 -7.64
N GLN A 352 -8.17 3.21 -7.14
CA GLN A 352 -8.56 4.60 -6.88
C GLN A 352 -8.79 5.38 -8.19
N GLY A 353 -8.00 5.11 -9.25
CA GLY A 353 -8.25 5.68 -10.58
C GLY A 353 -9.52 5.11 -11.22
N VAL A 354 -9.65 3.79 -11.18
CA VAL A 354 -10.78 3.07 -11.79
C VAL A 354 -12.13 3.46 -11.17
N ILE A 355 -12.22 3.57 -9.85
CA ILE A 355 -13.51 3.89 -9.20
C ILE A 355 -14.04 5.26 -9.60
N ALA A 356 -13.16 6.24 -9.86
CA ALA A 356 -13.56 7.57 -10.31
C ALA A 356 -14.29 7.50 -11.66
N ILE A 357 -13.64 6.92 -12.67
CA ILE A 357 -14.21 6.84 -14.01
C ILE A 357 -15.43 5.92 -14.09
N GLU A 358 -15.46 4.81 -13.32
CA GLU A 358 -16.61 3.92 -13.27
C GLU A 358 -17.83 4.60 -12.63
N THR A 359 -17.61 5.46 -11.65
CA THR A 359 -18.68 6.30 -11.08
C THR A 359 -19.21 7.28 -12.11
N ILE A 360 -18.33 7.97 -12.83
CA ILE A 360 -18.70 8.91 -13.91
C ILE A 360 -19.51 8.20 -15.01
N ILE A 361 -19.08 7.01 -15.46
CA ILE A 361 -19.82 6.19 -16.45
C ILE A 361 -21.21 5.81 -15.91
N GLY A 362 -21.29 5.43 -14.64
CA GLY A 362 -22.57 5.15 -13.97
C GLY A 362 -23.51 6.36 -13.92
N ASP A 363 -22.97 7.55 -13.65
CA ASP A 363 -23.74 8.79 -13.64
C ASP A 363 -24.27 9.17 -15.04
N ILE A 364 -23.43 9.04 -16.06
CA ILE A 364 -23.82 9.23 -17.46
C ILE A 364 -24.96 8.26 -17.85
N ALA A 365 -24.81 6.97 -17.51
CA ALA A 365 -25.81 5.95 -17.80
C ALA A 365 -27.17 6.29 -17.15
N ARG A 366 -27.16 6.70 -15.89
CA ARG A 366 -28.37 7.14 -15.18
C ARG A 366 -29.01 8.37 -15.80
N ALA A 367 -28.20 9.36 -16.16
CA ALA A 367 -28.71 10.59 -16.79
C ALA A 367 -29.39 10.34 -18.15
N LEU A 368 -28.86 9.40 -18.94
CA LEU A 368 -29.42 9.01 -20.24
C LEU A 368 -30.49 7.93 -20.15
N GLY A 369 -30.75 7.32 -18.97
CA GLY A 369 -31.64 6.18 -18.82
C GLY A 369 -31.17 4.94 -19.59
N ARG A 370 -29.86 4.76 -19.75
CA ARG A 370 -29.22 3.66 -20.47
C ARG A 370 -28.62 2.63 -19.51
N ASP A 371 -28.41 1.41 -20.03
CA ASP A 371 -27.59 0.43 -19.32
C ASP A 371 -26.12 0.90 -19.26
N ALA A 372 -25.50 0.75 -18.10
CA ALA A 372 -24.11 1.18 -17.90
C ALA A 372 -23.12 0.41 -18.81
N LEU A 373 -23.43 -0.87 -19.18
CA LEU A 373 -22.62 -1.62 -20.13
C LEU A 373 -22.61 -0.95 -21.51
N ASP A 374 -23.75 -0.42 -21.99
CA ASP A 374 -23.82 0.26 -23.29
C ASP A 374 -22.95 1.54 -23.30
N VAL A 375 -22.96 2.28 -22.20
CA VAL A 375 -22.09 3.47 -22.05
C VAL A 375 -20.62 3.05 -21.98
N ARG A 376 -20.26 1.96 -21.27
CA ARG A 376 -18.91 1.41 -21.27
C ARG A 376 -18.44 1.04 -22.68
N LEU A 377 -19.25 0.31 -23.42
CA LEU A 377 -18.95 -0.11 -24.81
C LEU A 377 -18.70 1.10 -25.73
N ALA A 378 -19.48 2.18 -25.60
CA ALA A 378 -19.32 3.39 -26.40
C ALA A 378 -17.99 4.10 -26.13
N ASN A 379 -17.41 3.92 -24.95
CA ASN A 379 -16.19 4.59 -24.52
C ASN A 379 -14.92 3.75 -24.63
N LEU A 380 -15.00 2.44 -24.92
CA LEU A 380 -13.82 1.56 -24.96
C LEU A 380 -12.70 2.11 -25.86
N TYR A 381 -11.47 1.83 -25.46
CA TYR A 381 -10.33 1.94 -26.38
C TYR A 381 -10.57 1.11 -27.64
N GLY A 382 -10.28 1.67 -28.80
CA GLY A 382 -10.28 0.93 -30.05
C GLY A 382 -9.03 0.05 -30.21
N THR A 383 -8.98 -0.69 -31.33
CA THR A 383 -7.84 -1.53 -31.70
C THR A 383 -6.89 -0.86 -32.67
N THR A 384 -7.40 0.03 -33.52
CA THR A 384 -6.62 0.75 -34.55
C THR A 384 -6.70 2.27 -34.40
N GLU A 385 -7.84 2.77 -33.95
CA GLU A 385 -8.11 4.18 -33.66
C GLU A 385 -8.55 4.30 -32.21
N ARG A 386 -8.41 5.49 -31.62
CA ARG A 386 -8.75 5.72 -30.20
C ARG A 386 -8.03 4.73 -29.26
N ASN A 387 -6.79 4.36 -29.59
CA ASN A 387 -6.00 3.35 -28.90
C ASN A 387 -4.74 3.93 -28.22
N VAL A 388 -4.73 5.23 -27.93
CA VAL A 388 -3.65 5.90 -27.20
C VAL A 388 -4.19 6.47 -25.90
N THR A 389 -3.54 6.15 -24.79
CA THR A 389 -3.92 6.63 -23.46
C THR A 389 -3.76 8.14 -23.32
N HIS A 390 -4.39 8.73 -22.30
CA HIS A 390 -4.24 10.16 -22.00
C HIS A 390 -2.80 10.56 -21.62
N TYR A 391 -1.96 9.59 -21.25
CA TYR A 391 -0.52 9.74 -20.99
C TYR A 391 0.36 9.26 -22.16
N GLN A 392 -0.20 9.20 -23.38
CA GLN A 392 0.49 8.99 -24.66
C GLN A 392 1.07 7.58 -24.87
N MET A 393 0.57 6.55 -24.17
CA MET A 393 0.97 5.16 -24.39
C MET A 393 0.00 4.45 -25.34
N PRO A 394 0.46 3.76 -26.39
CA PRO A 394 -0.41 2.91 -27.21
C PRO A 394 -0.99 1.76 -26.37
N VAL A 395 -2.27 1.46 -26.58
CA VAL A 395 -2.93 0.29 -26.02
C VAL A 395 -2.77 -0.86 -27.00
N GLU A 396 -1.92 -1.82 -26.64
CA GLU A 396 -1.66 -3.03 -27.41
C GLU A 396 -2.48 -4.21 -26.86
N ASP A 397 -2.64 -5.25 -27.68
CA ASP A 397 -3.32 -6.49 -27.31
C ASP A 397 -4.71 -6.29 -26.64
N ASN A 398 -5.49 -5.34 -27.15
CA ASN A 398 -6.81 -5.04 -26.61
C ASN A 398 -7.82 -6.13 -26.95
N ILE A 399 -8.06 -7.04 -26.01
CA ILE A 399 -8.99 -8.18 -26.16
C ILE A 399 -10.44 -7.85 -25.74
N LEU A 400 -10.71 -6.64 -25.24
CA LEU A 400 -12.01 -6.31 -24.65
C LEU A 400 -13.17 -6.38 -25.66
N HIS A 401 -12.90 -6.08 -26.93
CA HIS A 401 -13.90 -6.19 -28.00
C HIS A 401 -14.36 -7.63 -28.28
N ASP A 402 -13.53 -8.64 -27.94
CA ASP A 402 -13.89 -10.05 -28.02
C ASP A 402 -14.39 -10.59 -26.68
N LEU A 403 -13.79 -10.14 -25.58
CA LEU A 403 -14.07 -10.63 -24.24
C LEU A 403 -15.47 -10.24 -23.75
N LEU A 404 -15.82 -8.95 -23.88
CA LEU A 404 -17.08 -8.42 -23.35
C LEU A 404 -18.31 -9.06 -24.00
N PRO A 405 -18.43 -9.17 -25.35
CA PRO A 405 -19.56 -9.85 -25.96
C PRO A 405 -19.68 -11.32 -25.56
N LYS A 406 -18.55 -12.05 -25.44
CA LYS A 406 -18.55 -13.45 -24.97
C LYS A 406 -19.05 -13.55 -23.53
N LEU A 407 -18.61 -12.65 -22.66
CA LEU A 407 -19.05 -12.61 -21.27
C LEU A 407 -20.54 -12.22 -21.16
N GLU A 408 -20.98 -11.22 -21.90
CA GLU A 408 -22.37 -10.77 -21.93
C GLU A 408 -23.31 -11.93 -22.29
N LEU A 409 -22.94 -12.69 -23.36
CA LEU A 409 -23.68 -13.85 -23.81
C LEU A 409 -23.67 -15.00 -22.79
N SER A 410 -22.49 -15.40 -22.32
CA SER A 410 -22.33 -16.54 -21.40
C SER A 410 -22.97 -16.28 -20.02
N ALA A 411 -22.94 -15.02 -19.55
CA ALA A 411 -23.60 -14.60 -18.32
C ALA A 411 -25.11 -14.38 -18.48
N GLN A 412 -25.66 -14.46 -19.69
CA GLN A 412 -27.07 -14.12 -20.00
C GLN A 412 -27.43 -12.72 -19.44
N TYR A 413 -26.52 -11.75 -19.63
CA TYR A 413 -26.56 -10.46 -18.93
C TYR A 413 -27.91 -9.75 -19.13
N ARG A 414 -28.38 -9.57 -20.37
CA ARG A 414 -29.62 -8.84 -20.68
C ARG A 414 -30.85 -9.53 -20.07
N GLN A 415 -30.96 -10.83 -20.20
CA GLN A 415 -32.06 -11.60 -19.61
C GLN A 415 -32.09 -11.47 -18.07
N ARG A 416 -30.92 -11.52 -17.46
CA ARG A 416 -30.80 -11.34 -16.00
C ARG A 416 -31.12 -9.92 -15.55
N GLN A 417 -30.79 -8.90 -16.34
CA GLN A 417 -31.16 -7.51 -16.06
C GLN A 417 -32.69 -7.31 -16.08
N GLU A 418 -33.39 -7.91 -17.05
CA GLU A 418 -34.86 -7.91 -17.09
C GLU A 418 -35.47 -8.60 -15.87
N ALA A 419 -34.96 -9.76 -15.49
CA ALA A 419 -35.40 -10.47 -14.30
C ALA A 419 -35.14 -9.67 -13.00
N ILE A 420 -34.01 -8.97 -12.91
CA ILE A 420 -33.65 -8.09 -11.81
C ILE A 420 -34.60 -6.87 -11.76
N SER A 421 -34.90 -6.26 -12.89
CA SER A 421 -35.86 -5.15 -12.98
C SER A 421 -37.25 -5.58 -12.47
N THR A 422 -37.74 -6.73 -12.93
CA THR A 422 -39.00 -7.31 -12.47
C THR A 422 -38.97 -7.62 -10.96
N TRP A 423 -37.90 -8.22 -10.45
CA TRP A 423 -37.73 -8.45 -9.01
C TRP A 423 -37.76 -7.12 -8.24
N ASN A 424 -37.02 -6.13 -8.69
CA ASN A 424 -36.88 -4.85 -8.01
C ASN A 424 -38.18 -4.02 -7.98
N SER A 425 -39.07 -4.21 -8.96
CA SER A 425 -40.37 -3.53 -9.00
C SER A 425 -41.33 -4.04 -7.91
N THR A 426 -41.20 -5.31 -7.50
CA THR A 426 -42.07 -5.96 -6.54
C THR A 426 -41.46 -6.10 -5.13
N SER A 427 -40.15 -6.19 -5.02
CA SER A 427 -39.46 -6.30 -3.73
C SER A 427 -39.43 -4.97 -2.98
N LEU A 428 -39.93 -4.95 -1.74
CA LEU A 428 -39.98 -3.74 -0.91
C LEU A 428 -38.65 -3.44 -0.21
N VAL A 429 -37.89 -4.46 0.16
CA VAL A 429 -36.70 -4.33 1.03
C VAL A 429 -35.42 -4.64 0.27
N LEU A 430 -35.33 -5.83 -0.33
CA LEU A 430 -34.13 -6.28 -1.01
C LEU A 430 -34.16 -5.87 -2.47
N LYS A 431 -33.07 -5.22 -2.94
CA LYS A 431 -32.85 -4.91 -4.35
C LYS A 431 -31.68 -5.75 -4.87
N ARG A 432 -31.70 -6.10 -6.15
CA ARG A 432 -30.64 -6.82 -6.87
C ARG A 432 -29.98 -5.87 -7.85
N GLY A 433 -28.70 -6.13 -8.12
CA GLY A 433 -27.94 -5.44 -9.15
C GLY A 433 -27.00 -6.40 -9.88
N LEU A 434 -26.68 -6.08 -11.11
CA LEU A 434 -25.72 -6.80 -11.92
C LEU A 434 -24.97 -5.79 -12.80
N ALA A 435 -23.65 -5.94 -12.91
CA ALA A 435 -22.83 -5.12 -13.78
C ALA A 435 -21.72 -5.96 -14.43
N ILE A 436 -21.29 -5.55 -15.61
CA ILE A 436 -20.05 -5.99 -16.26
C ILE A 436 -19.15 -4.76 -16.34
N THR A 437 -17.96 -4.84 -15.73
CA THR A 437 -16.97 -3.76 -15.72
C THR A 437 -15.66 -4.27 -16.31
N PRO A 438 -15.17 -3.68 -17.41
CA PRO A 438 -13.84 -4.01 -17.96
C PRO A 438 -12.74 -3.47 -17.07
N VAL A 439 -11.55 -4.04 -17.18
CA VAL A 439 -10.35 -3.55 -16.49
C VAL A 439 -9.18 -3.53 -17.47
N LYS A 440 -8.50 -2.37 -17.56
CA LYS A 440 -7.14 -2.23 -18.07
C LYS A 440 -6.23 -1.96 -16.87
N PHE A 441 -5.15 -2.72 -16.72
CA PHE A 441 -4.23 -2.56 -15.60
C PHE A 441 -2.77 -2.67 -16.06
N GLY A 442 -1.96 -1.67 -15.72
CA GLY A 442 -0.52 -1.68 -15.89
C GLY A 442 0.17 -2.16 -14.62
N ILE A 443 0.91 -3.28 -14.69
CA ILE A 443 1.55 -3.91 -13.53
C ILE A 443 2.95 -3.42 -13.22
N SER A 444 3.64 -2.74 -14.15
CA SER A 444 4.97 -2.20 -13.90
C SER A 444 4.93 -1.10 -12.82
N PHE A 445 6.04 -0.94 -12.10
CA PHE A 445 6.20 0.17 -11.18
C PHE A 445 6.26 1.49 -11.98
N THR A 446 5.61 2.56 -11.49
CA THR A 446 5.48 3.82 -12.23
C THR A 446 6.81 4.56 -12.43
N ALA A 447 7.73 4.44 -11.46
CA ALA A 447 9.12 4.85 -11.65
C ALA A 447 9.90 3.70 -12.29
N THR A 448 10.06 3.74 -13.60
CA THR A 448 10.58 2.62 -14.42
C THR A 448 11.97 2.12 -14.02
N LEU A 449 12.80 2.99 -13.42
CA LEU A 449 14.12 2.64 -12.88
C LEU A 449 14.04 1.47 -11.87
N PHE A 450 12.95 1.33 -11.14
CA PHE A 450 12.77 0.27 -10.14
C PHE A 450 12.20 -1.04 -10.70
N ASN A 451 11.87 -1.10 -11.99
CA ASN A 451 11.46 -2.34 -12.65
C ASN A 451 12.68 -3.22 -12.94
N GLN A 452 13.26 -3.77 -11.89
CA GLN A 452 14.46 -4.59 -11.91
C GLN A 452 14.24 -5.89 -11.15
N ALA A 453 14.95 -6.94 -11.58
CA ALA A 453 15.02 -8.21 -10.88
C ALA A 453 16.44 -8.75 -10.95
N GLY A 454 16.87 -9.39 -9.86
CA GLY A 454 18.19 -10.00 -9.79
C GLY A 454 18.09 -11.43 -9.25
N ALA A 455 18.98 -12.29 -9.72
CA ALA A 455 19.15 -13.62 -9.19
C ALA A 455 20.64 -14.01 -9.16
N LEU A 456 21.04 -14.66 -8.05
CA LEU A 456 22.31 -15.35 -7.93
C LEU A 456 22.06 -16.85 -8.06
N VAL A 457 22.63 -17.48 -9.07
CA VAL A 457 22.52 -18.92 -9.34
C VAL A 457 23.86 -19.58 -9.10
N HIS A 458 23.90 -20.55 -8.20
CA HIS A 458 25.08 -21.36 -7.93
C HIS A 458 24.81 -22.81 -8.30
N VAL A 459 25.67 -23.35 -9.17
CA VAL A 459 25.61 -24.76 -9.59
C VAL A 459 26.75 -25.52 -8.89
N TYR A 460 26.39 -26.52 -8.11
CA TYR A 460 27.34 -27.37 -7.37
C TYR A 460 27.90 -28.50 -8.24
N THR A 461 28.99 -29.12 -7.78
CA THR A 461 29.67 -30.21 -8.51
C THR A 461 28.84 -31.49 -8.63
N ASP A 462 27.85 -31.69 -7.74
CA ASP A 462 26.89 -32.80 -7.80
C ASP A 462 25.71 -32.53 -8.75
N GLY A 463 25.68 -31.35 -9.42
CA GLY A 463 24.61 -30.94 -10.31
C GLY A 463 23.42 -30.29 -9.63
N SER A 464 23.42 -30.15 -8.28
CA SER A 464 22.39 -29.38 -7.58
C SER A 464 22.55 -27.89 -7.84
N VAL A 465 21.45 -27.15 -7.74
CA VAL A 465 21.41 -25.71 -8.03
C VAL A 465 20.76 -24.97 -6.87
N GLN A 466 21.44 -23.93 -6.41
CA GLN A 466 20.89 -22.96 -5.47
C GLN A 466 20.56 -21.65 -6.21
N VAL A 467 19.36 -21.14 -6.00
CA VAL A 467 18.91 -19.85 -6.54
C VAL A 467 18.55 -18.92 -5.40
N ASN A 468 19.17 -17.74 -5.36
CA ASN A 468 18.80 -16.65 -4.47
C ASN A 468 18.22 -15.51 -5.32
N HIS A 469 17.07 -15.00 -4.97
CA HIS A 469 16.40 -13.91 -5.69
C HIS A 469 15.59 -13.03 -4.74
N GLY A 470 15.21 -11.83 -5.19
CA GLY A 470 14.46 -10.86 -4.40
C GLY A 470 12.95 -11.07 -4.36
N GLY A 471 12.42 -12.07 -5.07
CA GLY A 471 11.00 -12.42 -4.99
C GLY A 471 10.65 -13.03 -3.64
N THR A 472 9.50 -12.66 -3.07
CA THR A 472 9.03 -13.16 -1.77
C THR A 472 7.70 -13.89 -1.92
N GLU A 473 7.53 -14.99 -1.17
CA GLU A 473 6.26 -15.73 -1.08
C GLU A 473 5.36 -15.07 -0.03
N MET A 474 4.20 -14.56 -0.46
CA MET A 474 3.22 -13.88 0.40
C MET A 474 1.79 -14.41 0.22
N GLY A 475 1.63 -15.60 -0.38
CA GLY A 475 0.37 -16.27 -0.65
C GLY A 475 -0.01 -16.37 -2.14
N GLN A 476 0.83 -15.84 -3.04
CA GLN A 476 0.57 -15.92 -4.49
C GLN A 476 0.98 -17.26 -5.12
N GLY A 477 1.80 -18.05 -4.49
CA GLY A 477 2.28 -19.34 -4.94
C GLY A 477 3.50 -19.32 -5.86
#